data_ad4204d3bb7b936df7894b7201e257e6
#
_entry.id   ad4204d3bb7b936df7894b7201e257e6
#
_cell.length_a   1.000
_cell.length_b   1.000
_cell.length_c   1.000
_cell.angle_alpha   90.00
_cell.angle_beta   90.00
_cell.angle_gamma   90.00
#
_symmetry.space_group_name_H-M   'P 1'
#
loop_
_entity.id
_entity.type
_entity.pdbx_description
1 polymer ?
#
loop_
_entity_poly.entity_id
_entity_poly.type
_entity_poly.pdbx_seq_one_letter_code
_entity_poly.pdbx_strand_id
1 'polypeptide(L)'
;MIQRLPIILLFVVIIVVGSSDHRVKKSKMPHLEPIPISSLAPMKEKLRSIDGWLLSLSENRKFNGAILVSKNNKPDLIKTYGYEDLNREKPLSNQSSFRLGSVSKQFTAMAIMILKNQGVLEYDDPVQKYLSSFPYSDVTIRHLLTHTSGIAD
;
A
#
# COMPACT_ATOMS: atom_id res chain seq x y z
N MET A 1 7.96 -37.60 4.45
CA MET A 1 8.53 -36.70 3.43
C MET A 1 7.50 -35.60 3.19
N ILE A 2 7.62 -34.49 3.90
CA ILE A 2 6.63 -33.38 3.85
C ILE A 2 7.05 -32.47 2.69
N GLN A 3 6.26 -32.49 1.62
CA GLN A 3 6.43 -31.55 0.50
C GLN A 3 6.13 -30.12 1.02
N ARG A 4 7.16 -29.30 1.09
CA ARG A 4 7.00 -27.86 1.34
C ARG A 4 6.39 -27.24 0.09
N LEU A 5 5.09 -26.87 0.14
CA LEU A 5 4.51 -25.97 -0.85
C LEU A 5 5.32 -24.67 -0.87
N PRO A 6 5.77 -24.18 -2.03
CA PRO A 6 6.41 -22.88 -2.11
C PRO A 6 5.38 -21.82 -1.74
N ILE A 7 5.67 -21.04 -0.70
CA ILE A 7 4.91 -19.84 -0.35
C ILE A 7 5.07 -18.87 -1.53
N ILE A 8 4.01 -18.77 -2.34
CA ILE A 8 3.95 -17.76 -3.41
C ILE A 8 3.66 -16.43 -2.72
N LEU A 9 4.71 -15.67 -2.41
CA LEU A 9 4.58 -14.32 -1.90
C LEU A 9 4.15 -13.42 -3.06
N LEU A 10 2.86 -13.18 -3.18
CA LEU A 10 2.29 -12.25 -4.16
C LEU A 10 2.28 -10.85 -3.51
N PHE A 11 3.28 -10.02 -3.82
CA PHE A 11 3.23 -8.61 -3.47
C PHE A 11 2.43 -7.85 -4.52
N VAL A 12 1.21 -7.46 -4.16
CA VAL A 12 0.43 -6.49 -4.94
C VAL A 12 0.59 -5.14 -4.25
N VAL A 13 1.37 -4.25 -4.85
CA VAL A 13 1.47 -2.87 -4.38
C VAL A 13 0.50 -2.04 -5.23
N ILE A 14 -0.68 -1.75 -4.69
CA ILE A 14 -1.64 -0.83 -5.31
C ILE A 14 -1.40 0.54 -4.68
N ILE A 15 -0.79 1.46 -5.43
CA ILE A 15 -0.65 2.85 -5.00
C ILE A 15 -1.82 3.63 -5.63
N VAL A 16 -2.84 3.90 -4.82
CA VAL A 16 -3.96 4.77 -5.22
C VAL A 16 -3.62 6.19 -4.82
N VAL A 17 -3.44 7.06 -5.81
CA VAL A 17 -3.32 8.50 -5.56
C VAL A 17 -4.73 9.08 -5.57
N GLY A 18 -5.31 9.26 -4.39
CA GLY A 18 -6.53 10.06 -4.23
C GLY A 18 -6.18 11.53 -4.41
N SER A 19 -6.84 12.20 -5.36
CA SER A 19 -6.85 13.66 -5.41
C SER A 19 -7.54 14.17 -4.16
N SER A 20 -6.84 14.94 -3.32
CA SER A 20 -7.40 15.58 -2.14
C SER A 20 -8.19 16.82 -2.55
N ASP A 21 -9.37 16.64 -3.14
CA ASP A 21 -10.36 17.68 -3.22
C ASP A 21 -11.18 17.66 -1.92
N HIS A 22 -11.06 18.71 -1.10
CA HIS A 22 -11.67 18.86 0.21
C HIS A 22 -13.22 18.93 0.20
N ARG A 23 -13.88 18.57 -0.89
CA ARG A 23 -15.34 18.53 -1.03
C ARG A 23 -15.87 17.18 -1.51
N VAL A 24 -15.26 16.10 -1.13
CA VAL A 24 -15.88 14.79 -1.41
C VAL A 24 -16.99 14.56 -0.39
N LYS A 25 -18.24 14.79 -0.78
CA LYS A 25 -19.40 14.13 -0.17
C LYS A 25 -19.04 12.67 -0.02
N LYS A 26 -19.30 12.07 1.16
CA LYS A 26 -19.13 10.62 1.42
C LYS A 26 -19.84 9.85 0.32
N SER A 27 -19.18 9.65 -0.78
CA SER A 27 -19.61 8.77 -1.85
C SER A 27 -19.42 7.36 -1.32
N LYS A 28 -20.53 6.60 -1.24
CA LYS A 28 -20.50 5.15 -1.02
C LYS A 28 -19.45 4.59 -1.97
N MET A 29 -18.43 3.88 -1.44
CA MET A 29 -17.43 3.24 -2.31
C MET A 29 -18.17 2.50 -3.43
N PRO A 30 -17.82 2.76 -4.70
CA PRO A 30 -18.48 2.03 -5.78
C PRO A 30 -18.23 0.55 -5.57
N HIS A 31 -19.29 -0.24 -5.63
CA HIS A 31 -19.19 -1.70 -5.65
C HIS A 31 -18.34 -2.06 -6.88
N LEU A 32 -17.11 -2.51 -6.64
CA LEU A 32 -16.26 -3.03 -7.71
C LEU A 32 -16.71 -4.46 -7.97
N GLU A 33 -17.23 -4.70 -9.17
CA GLU A 33 -17.53 -6.08 -9.59
C GLU A 33 -16.26 -6.93 -9.50
N PRO A 34 -16.35 -8.14 -8.93
CA PRO A 34 -15.20 -9.04 -8.86
C PRO A 34 -14.61 -9.30 -10.25
N ILE A 35 -13.28 -9.38 -10.32
CA ILE A 35 -12.63 -9.78 -11.57
C ILE A 35 -13.03 -11.23 -11.87
N PRO A 36 -13.62 -11.54 -13.01
CA PRO A 36 -13.99 -12.91 -13.37
C PRO A 36 -12.74 -13.72 -13.77
N ILE A 37 -11.88 -13.98 -12.80
CA ILE A 37 -10.65 -14.77 -13.01
C ILE A 37 -10.88 -16.18 -12.50
N SER A 38 -10.87 -17.15 -13.41
CA SER A 38 -10.82 -18.56 -13.04
C SER A 38 -9.51 -18.86 -12.30
N SER A 39 -9.59 -19.51 -11.15
CA SER A 39 -8.39 -19.94 -10.39
C SER A 39 -7.47 -20.84 -11.21
N LEU A 40 -8.00 -21.57 -12.19
CA LEU A 40 -7.29 -22.50 -13.06
C LEU A 40 -6.71 -21.83 -14.33
N ALA A 41 -7.06 -20.58 -14.61
CA ALA A 41 -6.57 -19.91 -15.82
C ALA A 41 -5.05 -19.76 -15.80
N PRO A 42 -4.37 -19.87 -16.96
CA PRO A 42 -2.94 -19.60 -17.08
C PRO A 42 -2.58 -18.17 -16.62
N MET A 43 -1.39 -17.98 -16.08
CA MET A 43 -0.93 -16.67 -15.57
C MET A 43 -1.09 -15.55 -16.59
N LYS A 44 -0.74 -15.82 -17.85
CA LYS A 44 -0.86 -14.83 -18.93
C LYS A 44 -2.30 -14.34 -19.15
N GLU A 45 -3.28 -15.23 -19.00
CA GLU A 45 -4.70 -14.89 -19.13
C GLU A 45 -5.16 -14.07 -17.94
N LYS A 46 -4.75 -14.44 -16.71
CA LYS A 46 -5.02 -13.67 -15.49
C LYS A 46 -4.48 -12.24 -15.60
N LEU A 47 -3.25 -12.09 -16.09
CA LEU A 47 -2.64 -10.77 -16.26
C LEU A 47 -3.38 -9.92 -17.31
N ARG A 48 -3.84 -10.52 -18.41
CA ARG A 48 -4.67 -9.81 -19.40
C ARG A 48 -6.01 -9.36 -18.81
N SER A 49 -6.65 -10.21 -18.02
CA SER A 49 -7.92 -9.87 -17.36
C SER A 49 -7.75 -8.72 -16.37
N ILE A 50 -6.67 -8.73 -15.57
CA ILE A 50 -6.32 -7.63 -14.66
C ILE A 50 -6.04 -6.35 -15.44
N ASP A 51 -5.27 -6.42 -16.50
CA ASP A 51 -4.94 -5.28 -17.36
C ASP A 51 -6.20 -4.63 -17.96
N GLY A 52 -7.06 -5.42 -18.59
CA GLY A 52 -8.32 -4.93 -19.17
C GLY A 52 -9.25 -4.33 -18.14
N TRP A 53 -9.34 -4.92 -16.95
CA TRP A 53 -10.17 -4.39 -15.86
C TRP A 53 -9.64 -3.05 -15.34
N LEU A 54 -8.34 -2.92 -15.10
CA LEU A 54 -7.72 -1.68 -14.65
C LEU A 54 -7.81 -0.57 -15.70
N LEU A 55 -7.67 -0.92 -16.98
CA LEU A 55 -7.87 0.02 -18.09
C LEU A 55 -9.30 0.56 -18.05
N SER A 56 -10.30 -0.31 -17.97
CA SER A 56 -11.70 0.10 -17.86
C SER A 56 -11.97 0.99 -16.66
N LEU A 57 -11.40 0.67 -15.49
CA LEU A 57 -11.52 1.53 -14.31
C LEU A 57 -10.89 2.91 -14.53
N SER A 58 -9.74 2.98 -15.21
CA SER A 58 -9.07 4.24 -15.49
C SER A 58 -9.84 5.10 -16.48
N GLU A 59 -10.38 4.52 -17.54
CA GLU A 59 -11.24 5.21 -18.51
C GLU A 59 -12.49 5.79 -17.83
N ASN A 60 -13.06 5.06 -16.87
CA ASN A 60 -14.20 5.50 -16.08
C ASN A 60 -13.83 6.38 -14.87
N ARG A 61 -12.60 6.87 -14.77
CA ARG A 61 -12.08 7.73 -13.67
C ARG A 61 -12.19 7.09 -12.28
N LYS A 62 -12.20 5.76 -12.19
CA LYS A 62 -12.27 5.01 -10.93
C LYS A 62 -10.90 4.51 -10.45
N PHE A 63 -9.89 4.59 -11.32
CA PHE A 63 -8.50 4.23 -11.00
C PHE A 63 -7.53 5.18 -11.69
N ASN A 64 -6.48 5.57 -10.96
CA ASN A 64 -5.35 6.36 -11.46
C ASN A 64 -4.11 5.92 -10.70
N GLY A 65 -3.17 5.25 -11.36
CA GLY A 65 -2.03 4.71 -10.66
C GLY A 65 -1.16 3.77 -11.49
N ALA A 66 -0.21 3.13 -10.80
CA ALA A 66 0.69 2.12 -11.36
C ALA A 66 0.47 0.76 -10.70
N ILE A 67 0.69 -0.30 -11.45
CA ILE A 67 0.66 -1.67 -10.95
C ILE A 67 1.95 -2.39 -11.30
N LEU A 68 2.44 -3.18 -10.36
CA LEU A 68 3.48 -4.17 -10.58
C LEU A 68 2.97 -5.52 -10.06
N VAL A 69 2.99 -6.53 -10.92
CA VAL A 69 2.78 -7.92 -10.51
C VAL A 69 4.09 -8.67 -10.70
N SER A 70 4.55 -9.33 -9.65
CA SER A 70 5.83 -10.05 -9.65
C SER A 70 5.65 -11.46 -9.12
N LYS A 71 6.38 -12.42 -9.70
CA LYS A 71 6.47 -13.81 -9.24
C LYS A 71 7.93 -14.24 -9.22
N ASN A 72 8.37 -14.85 -8.13
CA ASN A 72 9.74 -15.30 -7.96
C ASN A 72 10.78 -14.20 -8.26
N ASN A 73 10.55 -12.99 -7.75
CA ASN A 73 11.38 -11.78 -7.96
C ASN A 73 11.52 -11.34 -9.43
N LYS A 74 10.65 -11.83 -10.31
CA LYS A 74 10.61 -11.38 -11.71
C LYS A 74 9.27 -10.66 -11.95
N PRO A 75 9.30 -9.44 -12.52
CA PRO A 75 8.08 -8.75 -12.86
C PRO A 75 7.38 -9.43 -14.04
N ASP A 76 6.11 -9.77 -13.85
CA ASP A 76 5.24 -10.34 -14.88
C ASP A 76 4.39 -9.27 -15.57
N LEU A 77 4.08 -8.18 -14.84
CA LEU A 77 3.33 -7.04 -15.35
C LEU A 77 3.81 -5.75 -14.67
N ILE A 78 4.15 -4.73 -15.46
CA ILE A 78 4.37 -3.35 -14.99
C ILE A 78 3.56 -2.46 -15.92
N LYS A 79 2.57 -1.76 -15.37
CA LYS A 79 1.73 -0.84 -16.15
C LYS A 79 1.29 0.37 -15.33
N THR A 80 1.01 1.45 -16.04
CA THR A 80 0.46 2.69 -15.52
C THR A 80 -0.86 3.01 -16.21
N TYR A 81 -1.79 3.60 -15.46
CA TYR A 81 -3.14 3.94 -15.94
C TYR A 81 -3.49 5.32 -15.43
N GLY A 82 -3.94 6.19 -16.34
CA GLY A 82 -4.35 7.55 -16.02
C GLY A 82 -3.23 8.57 -16.12
N TYR A 83 -3.29 9.63 -15.30
CA TYR A 83 -2.53 10.86 -15.50
C TYR A 83 -1.87 11.33 -14.20
N GLU A 84 -0.73 12.06 -14.33
CA GLU A 84 -0.02 12.67 -13.21
C GLU A 84 -0.76 13.88 -12.65
N ASP A 85 -1.57 14.54 -13.48
CA ASP A 85 -2.27 15.78 -13.17
C ASP A 85 -3.81 15.67 -13.34
N LEU A 86 -4.51 16.62 -12.76
CA LEU A 86 -5.97 16.71 -12.82
C LEU A 86 -6.47 17.14 -14.21
N ASN A 87 -5.65 17.87 -14.96
CA ASN A 87 -5.99 18.36 -16.30
C ASN A 87 -5.86 17.25 -17.35
N ARG A 88 -5.27 16.11 -16.99
CA ARG A 88 -5.06 14.97 -17.88
C ARG A 88 -4.17 15.25 -19.09
N GLU A 89 -3.22 16.15 -18.92
CA GLU A 89 -2.28 16.51 -19.99
C GLU A 89 -1.06 15.60 -19.99
N LYS A 90 -0.65 15.11 -18.80
CA LYS A 90 0.53 14.26 -18.63
C LYS A 90 0.15 12.85 -18.18
N PRO A 91 0.23 11.84 -19.05
CA PRO A 91 -0.06 10.47 -18.66
C PRO A 91 0.97 9.94 -17.65
N LEU A 92 0.52 9.06 -16.76
CA LEU A 92 1.41 8.34 -15.86
C LEU A 92 2.40 7.45 -16.64
N SER A 93 3.61 7.38 -16.12
CA SER A 93 4.70 6.56 -16.66
C SER A 93 5.40 5.77 -15.55
N ASN A 94 6.32 4.88 -15.89
CA ASN A 94 7.15 4.16 -14.92
C ASN A 94 8.12 5.09 -14.15
N GLN A 95 8.24 6.36 -14.56
CA GLN A 95 9.06 7.38 -13.91
C GLN A 95 8.23 8.32 -13.03
N SER A 96 6.90 8.15 -13.00
CA SER A 96 6.01 8.99 -12.21
C SER A 96 6.20 8.74 -10.72
N SER A 97 6.23 9.82 -9.95
CA SER A 97 6.39 9.76 -8.49
C SER A 97 5.04 9.80 -7.79
N PHE A 98 4.91 9.00 -6.73
CA PHE A 98 3.70 8.90 -5.93
C PHE A 98 3.97 9.25 -4.47
N ARG A 99 2.98 9.90 -3.84
CA ARG A 99 3.00 10.06 -2.37
C ARG A 99 2.60 8.72 -1.74
N LEU A 100 3.50 8.18 -0.92
CA LEU A 100 3.31 6.85 -0.32
C LEU A 100 2.21 6.79 0.76
N GLY A 101 1.81 7.95 1.30
CA GLY A 101 0.83 7.99 2.39
C GLY A 101 1.25 7.08 3.55
N SER A 102 0.33 6.27 4.05
CA SER A 102 0.59 5.35 5.18
C SER A 102 1.57 4.21 4.89
N VAL A 103 1.93 3.95 3.64
CA VAL A 103 3.00 3.01 3.31
C VAL A 103 4.33 3.43 3.95
N SER A 104 4.56 4.73 4.17
CA SER A 104 5.74 5.24 4.89
C SER A 104 5.84 4.75 6.34
N LYS A 105 4.74 4.33 6.98
CA LYS A 105 4.75 3.83 8.36
C LYS A 105 5.62 2.58 8.53
N GLN A 106 5.68 1.71 7.52
CA GLN A 106 6.55 0.52 7.58
C GLN A 106 8.04 0.89 7.61
N PHE A 107 8.45 1.99 6.97
CA PHE A 107 9.84 2.48 7.04
C PHE A 107 10.13 3.03 8.43
N THR A 108 9.20 3.75 9.05
CA THR A 108 9.31 4.20 10.44
C THR A 108 9.41 3.00 11.39
N ALA A 109 8.55 2.00 11.23
CA ALA A 109 8.61 0.78 12.03
C ALA A 109 9.96 0.07 11.88
N MET A 110 10.49 -0.04 10.66
CA MET A 110 11.81 -0.63 10.42
C MET A 110 12.92 0.16 11.13
N ALA A 111 12.88 1.50 11.10
CA ALA A 111 13.84 2.32 11.82
C ALA A 111 13.80 2.05 13.34
N ILE A 112 12.62 1.94 13.93
CA ILE A 112 12.45 1.56 15.35
C ILE A 112 13.01 0.16 15.63
N MET A 113 12.79 -0.81 14.74
CA MET A 113 13.36 -2.16 14.88
C MET A 113 14.89 -2.14 14.85
N ILE A 114 15.49 -1.32 13.98
CA ILE A 114 16.94 -1.14 13.91
C ILE A 114 17.47 -0.56 15.23
N LEU A 115 16.84 0.48 15.77
CA LEU A 115 17.23 1.09 17.06
C LEU A 115 17.11 0.10 18.21
N LYS A 116 16.06 -0.71 18.24
CA LYS A 116 15.94 -1.80 19.23
C LYS A 116 17.08 -2.80 19.10
N ASN A 117 17.41 -3.23 17.89
CA ASN A 117 18.50 -4.19 17.66
C ASN A 117 19.88 -3.63 18.08
N GLN A 118 20.03 -2.30 18.06
CA GLN A 118 21.21 -1.59 18.54
C GLN A 118 21.20 -1.36 20.07
N GLY A 119 20.17 -1.78 20.79
CA GLY A 119 20.02 -1.59 22.23
C GLY A 119 19.71 -0.13 22.65
N VAL A 120 19.31 0.73 21.71
CA VAL A 120 18.99 2.15 21.97
C VAL A 120 17.62 2.32 22.64
N LEU A 121 16.68 1.41 22.35
CA LEU A 121 15.33 1.43 22.90
C LEU A 121 14.77 0.01 23.07
N GLU A 122 13.72 -0.10 23.91
CA GLU A 122 12.88 -1.30 24.03
C GLU A 122 11.45 -0.98 23.57
N TYR A 123 10.74 -1.99 23.04
CA TYR A 123 9.36 -1.77 22.57
C TYR A 123 8.40 -1.39 23.69
N ASP A 124 8.67 -1.87 24.91
CA ASP A 124 7.84 -1.59 26.09
C ASP A 124 8.25 -0.32 26.82
N ASP A 125 9.27 0.40 26.33
CA ASP A 125 9.62 1.72 26.85
C ASP A 125 8.45 2.71 26.63
N PRO A 126 8.13 3.54 27.64
CA PRO A 126 7.22 4.67 27.44
C PRO A 126 7.76 5.64 26.39
N VAL A 127 6.90 6.14 25.53
CA VAL A 127 7.28 7.14 24.52
C VAL A 127 7.90 8.38 25.17
N GLN A 128 7.43 8.77 26.35
CA GLN A 128 7.95 9.91 27.12
C GLN A 128 9.44 9.77 27.49
N LYS A 129 9.99 8.57 27.56
CA LYS A 129 11.43 8.34 27.79
C LYS A 129 12.28 9.02 26.70
N TYR A 130 11.77 9.15 25.50
CA TYR A 130 12.45 9.70 24.32
C TYR A 130 11.89 11.06 23.90
N LEU A 131 10.61 11.28 24.12
CA LEU A 131 9.89 12.50 23.81
C LEU A 131 9.19 13.02 25.07
N SER A 132 9.90 13.80 25.90
CA SER A 132 9.40 14.27 27.19
C SER A 132 8.13 15.12 27.11
N SER A 133 7.88 15.77 25.96
CA SER A 133 6.66 16.53 25.68
C SER A 133 5.47 15.69 25.25
N PHE A 134 5.63 14.37 25.10
CA PHE A 134 4.54 13.48 24.70
C PHE A 134 3.48 13.40 25.82
N PRO A 135 2.17 13.65 25.53
CA PRO A 135 1.18 13.91 26.58
C PRO A 135 0.68 12.65 27.33
N TYR A 136 1.01 11.44 26.85
CA TYR A 136 0.48 10.20 27.40
C TYR A 136 1.59 9.36 28.03
N SER A 137 1.58 9.23 29.37
CA SER A 137 2.66 8.58 30.14
C SER A 137 2.71 7.06 29.99
N ASP A 138 1.57 6.45 29.74
CA ASP A 138 1.36 4.99 29.68
C ASP A 138 1.42 4.42 28.25
N VAL A 139 1.60 5.28 27.24
CA VAL A 139 1.75 4.86 25.86
C VAL A 139 3.20 4.42 25.60
N THR A 140 3.36 3.18 25.19
CA THR A 140 4.67 2.61 24.82
C THR A 140 4.91 2.67 23.32
N ILE A 141 6.18 2.47 22.92
CA ILE A 141 6.56 2.32 21.51
C ILE A 141 5.78 1.16 20.87
N ARG A 142 5.58 0.05 21.58
CA ARG A 142 4.77 -1.08 21.12
C ARG A 142 3.34 -0.67 20.78
N HIS A 143 2.70 0.11 21.64
CA HIS A 143 1.34 0.59 21.38
C HIS A 143 1.25 1.39 20.08
N LEU A 144 2.25 2.23 19.76
CA LEU A 144 2.29 2.97 18.50
C LEU A 144 2.53 2.05 17.30
N LEU A 145 3.45 1.09 17.41
CA LEU A 145 3.75 0.15 16.31
C LEU A 145 2.58 -0.76 15.95
N THR A 146 1.74 -1.10 16.93
CA THR A 146 0.60 -2.02 16.75
C THR A 146 -0.75 -1.32 16.63
N HIS A 147 -0.76 0.02 16.61
CA HIS A 147 -1.98 0.84 16.58
C HIS A 147 -2.96 0.56 17.74
N THR A 148 -2.42 0.34 18.95
CA THR A 148 -3.20 0.04 20.15
C THR A 148 -3.05 1.12 21.23
N SER A 149 -2.56 2.31 20.88
CA SER A 149 -2.30 3.40 21.83
C SER A 149 -3.56 4.08 22.37
N GLY A 150 -4.69 3.97 21.67
CA GLY A 150 -5.94 4.69 22.03
C GLY A 150 -5.89 6.19 21.75
N ILE A 151 -4.84 6.71 21.12
CA ILE A 151 -4.73 8.11 20.71
C ILE A 151 -5.66 8.33 19.52
N ALA A 152 -6.49 9.39 19.60
CA ALA A 152 -7.34 9.79 18.48
C ALA A 152 -6.50 10.39 17.34
N ASP A 153 -6.98 10.16 16.09
CA ASP A 153 -6.41 10.77 14.87
C ASP A 153 -6.73 12.27 14.79
#